data_dac65dbc45723b6e578d4453b3f54caa
#
_entry.id   dac65dbc45723b6e578d4453b3f54caa
#
_cell.length_a   1.000
_cell.length_b   1.000
_cell.length_c   1.000
_cell.angle_alpha   90.00
_cell.angle_beta   90.00
_cell.angle_gamma   90.00
#
_symmetry.space_group_name_H-M   'P 1'
#
loop_
_entity.id
_entity.type
_entity.pdbx_description
1 polymer ?
#
loop_
_entity_poly.entity_id
_entity_poly.type
_entity_poly.pdbx_seq_one_letter_code
_entity_poly.pdbx_strand_id
1 'polypeptide(L)'
;MVDCIIQARMGSTRFPKKILQKIDSRKTVLEFLISQLKKSNKIKKIIIATTSLSEDDEIVNLCKKLNIMCFRGESENVLDRYYQCAKYFGSKNIMRITSDCPLIDPELIDEGIEKFQENKYDYVENSEGKFPHGVDYCIFKFSKLQDAWKNANLPSEKEHVTPYILKKTNKKRYFNFQSKKDYSKYRITLDYPEDLKLLRIIVSGIDARPILLKDIINFLEKNPNLVQINSGHQKDEGYLKSLEEEKKLVNQFNGDKN
;
A
#
# COMPACT_ATOMS: atom_id res chain seq x y z
N MET A 1 -16.46 1.41 11.25
CA MET A 1 -15.16 0.85 11.64
C MET A 1 -14.49 0.28 10.39
N VAL A 2 -13.18 0.46 10.24
CA VAL A 2 -12.38 0.09 9.06
C VAL A 2 -11.31 -0.92 9.48
N ASP A 3 -11.18 -2.01 8.72
CA ASP A 3 -10.12 -3.00 8.88
C ASP A 3 -8.99 -2.68 7.89
N CYS A 4 -7.74 -2.62 8.34
CA CYS A 4 -6.57 -2.38 7.52
C CYS A 4 -6.03 -3.73 7.02
N ILE A 5 -6.08 -3.98 5.72
CA ILE A 5 -5.50 -5.15 5.07
C ILE A 5 -4.22 -4.72 4.35
N ILE A 6 -3.11 -5.35 4.72
CA ILE A 6 -1.78 -5.10 4.17
C ILE A 6 -1.38 -6.28 3.30
N GLN A 7 -1.22 -6.06 2.00
CA GLN A 7 -0.63 -7.08 1.14
C GLN A 7 0.87 -7.17 1.40
N ALA A 8 1.37 -8.39 1.57
CA ALA A 8 2.78 -8.66 1.83
C ALA A 8 3.19 -9.98 1.19
N ARG A 9 4.31 -10.01 0.45
CA ARG A 9 4.92 -11.22 -0.10
C ARG A 9 6.44 -11.08 -0.16
N MET A 10 7.13 -12.22 -0.17
CA MET A 10 8.59 -12.28 -0.27
C MET A 10 9.08 -12.08 -1.71
N GLY A 11 8.28 -12.48 -2.68
CA GLY A 11 8.60 -12.52 -4.11
C GLY A 11 8.59 -11.15 -4.79
N SER A 12 9.42 -10.21 -4.32
CA SER A 12 9.69 -8.95 -5.05
C SER A 12 10.79 -9.16 -6.06
N THR A 13 10.55 -8.89 -7.33
CA THR A 13 11.54 -9.06 -8.41
C THR A 13 12.67 -8.04 -8.35
N ARG A 14 12.38 -6.78 -7.97
CA ARG A 14 13.35 -5.68 -7.90
C ARG A 14 14.22 -5.73 -6.64
N PHE A 15 13.65 -6.16 -5.52
CA PHE A 15 14.35 -6.27 -4.25
C PHE A 15 13.75 -7.45 -3.44
N PRO A 16 14.24 -8.68 -3.65
CA PRO A 16 13.74 -9.86 -2.95
C PRO A 16 13.81 -9.72 -1.43
N LYS A 17 12.79 -10.23 -0.73
CA LYS A 17 12.67 -10.18 0.73
C LYS A 17 12.72 -8.76 1.32
N LYS A 18 12.41 -7.71 0.55
CA LYS A 18 12.53 -6.29 0.97
C LYS A 18 11.83 -5.98 2.29
N ILE A 19 10.65 -6.56 2.52
CA ILE A 19 9.84 -6.26 3.71
C ILE A 19 10.40 -6.86 5.01
N LEU A 20 11.29 -7.85 4.93
CA LEU A 20 12.00 -8.42 6.08
C LEU A 20 13.40 -7.82 6.28
N GLN A 21 13.84 -6.91 5.41
CA GLN A 21 15.06 -6.15 5.63
C GLN A 21 14.95 -5.30 6.90
N LYS A 22 16.03 -5.19 7.65
CA LYS A 22 16.09 -4.30 8.82
C LYS A 22 16.00 -2.84 8.38
N ILE A 23 15.07 -2.08 8.94
CA ILE A 23 14.96 -0.63 8.73
C ILE A 23 15.69 0.13 9.84
N ASP A 24 15.71 -0.44 11.05
CA ASP A 24 16.51 0.01 12.20
C ASP A 24 17.20 -1.18 12.90
N SER A 25 17.86 -0.94 14.03
CA SER A 25 18.56 -1.99 14.81
C SER A 25 17.61 -3.07 15.36
N ARG A 26 16.33 -2.80 15.47
CA ARG A 26 15.34 -3.65 16.15
C ARG A 26 14.33 -4.27 15.21
N LYS A 27 13.81 -3.49 14.23
CA LYS A 27 12.64 -3.84 13.43
C LYS A 27 12.99 -4.07 11.97
N THR A 28 12.28 -5.02 11.35
CA THR A 28 12.18 -5.13 9.90
C THR A 28 11.24 -4.04 9.35
N VAL A 29 11.25 -3.85 8.05
CA VAL A 29 10.35 -2.91 7.34
C VAL A 29 8.88 -3.21 7.68
N LEU A 30 8.45 -4.48 7.62
CA LEU A 30 7.08 -4.87 7.94
C LEU A 30 6.76 -4.67 9.43
N GLU A 31 7.69 -4.98 10.34
CA GLU A 31 7.52 -4.70 11.79
C GLU A 31 7.36 -3.20 12.05
N PHE A 32 8.10 -2.37 11.32
CA PHE A 32 8.04 -0.93 11.46
C PHE A 32 6.68 -0.39 10.97
N LEU A 33 6.25 -0.79 9.76
CA LEU A 33 4.92 -0.45 9.23
C LEU A 33 3.81 -0.80 10.23
N ILE A 34 3.80 -2.03 10.75
CA ILE A 34 2.82 -2.46 11.74
C ILE A 34 2.87 -1.58 12.99
N SER A 35 4.08 -1.19 13.43
CA SER A 35 4.24 -0.33 14.61
C SER A 35 3.72 1.08 14.40
N GLN A 36 3.81 1.64 13.19
CA GLN A 36 3.20 2.91 12.80
C GLN A 36 1.65 2.79 12.83
N LEU A 37 1.10 1.78 12.14
CA LEU A 37 -0.34 1.56 12.06
C LEU A 37 -1.00 1.28 13.40
N LYS A 38 -0.32 0.62 14.34
CA LYS A 38 -0.81 0.41 15.71
C LYS A 38 -0.99 1.72 16.50
N LYS A 39 -0.52 2.86 15.99
CA LYS A 39 -0.71 4.18 16.58
C LYS A 39 -1.95 4.92 16.06
N SER A 40 -2.60 4.40 15.03
CA SER A 40 -3.92 4.87 14.61
C SER A 40 -4.96 4.56 15.70
N ASN A 41 -5.82 5.53 15.98
CA ASN A 41 -6.93 5.41 16.94
C ASN A 41 -8.22 4.85 16.28
N LYS A 42 -8.25 4.73 14.94
CA LYS A 42 -9.46 4.43 14.18
C LYS A 42 -9.41 3.12 13.40
N ILE A 43 -8.24 2.52 13.22
CA ILE A 43 -8.11 1.18 12.67
C ILE A 43 -8.70 0.16 13.67
N LYS A 44 -9.63 -0.67 13.19
CA LYS A 44 -10.25 -1.72 14.02
C LYS A 44 -9.37 -2.97 14.12
N LYS A 45 -8.85 -3.42 12.99
CA LYS A 45 -7.98 -4.62 12.86
C LYS A 45 -6.86 -4.31 11.89
N ILE A 46 -5.67 -4.86 12.15
CA ILE A 46 -4.57 -4.93 11.20
C ILE A 46 -4.45 -6.39 10.77
N ILE A 47 -4.50 -6.65 9.47
CA ILE A 47 -4.49 -7.98 8.87
C ILE A 47 -3.42 -8.01 7.79
N ILE A 48 -2.52 -8.97 7.83
CA ILE A 48 -1.58 -9.24 6.75
C ILE A 48 -2.19 -10.25 5.79
N ALA A 49 -2.29 -9.89 4.51
CA ALA A 49 -2.72 -10.77 3.43
C ALA A 49 -1.49 -11.22 2.63
N THR A 50 -0.99 -12.41 2.92
CA THR A 50 0.18 -13.03 2.26
C THR A 50 -0.22 -14.18 1.34
N THR A 51 0.73 -14.79 0.64
CA THR A 51 0.44 -15.89 -0.28
C THR A 51 0.47 -17.26 0.42
N SER A 52 -0.02 -18.29 -0.27
CA SER A 52 0.08 -19.68 0.16
C SER A 52 1.45 -20.32 -0.12
N LEU A 53 2.36 -19.61 -0.78
CA LEU A 53 3.70 -20.10 -1.10
C LEU A 53 4.56 -20.26 0.16
N SER A 54 5.39 -21.30 0.19
CA SER A 54 6.26 -21.61 1.35
C SER A 54 7.27 -20.50 1.65
N GLU A 55 7.70 -19.73 0.65
CA GLU A 55 8.60 -18.57 0.87
C GLU A 55 7.99 -17.51 1.79
N ASP A 56 6.65 -17.43 1.87
CA ASP A 56 5.92 -16.49 2.72
C ASP A 56 5.69 -17.02 4.16
N ASP A 57 6.16 -18.23 4.51
CA ASP A 57 6.09 -18.76 5.87
C ASP A 57 6.81 -17.86 6.87
N GLU A 58 7.88 -17.18 6.45
CA GLU A 58 8.58 -16.19 7.28
C GLU A 58 7.64 -15.03 7.71
N ILE A 59 6.76 -14.58 6.79
CA ILE A 59 5.75 -13.54 7.09
C ILE A 59 4.71 -14.07 8.09
N VAL A 60 4.24 -15.29 7.89
CA VAL A 60 3.29 -15.94 8.81
C VAL A 60 3.87 -16.08 10.22
N ASN A 61 5.13 -16.49 10.32
CA ASN A 61 5.83 -16.61 11.60
C ASN A 61 6.01 -15.25 12.28
N LEU A 62 6.32 -14.22 11.49
CA LEU A 62 6.39 -12.84 12.00
C LEU A 62 5.01 -12.37 12.53
N CYS A 63 3.93 -12.64 11.82
CA CYS A 63 2.58 -12.30 12.26
C CYS A 63 2.22 -12.99 13.58
N LYS A 64 2.55 -14.28 13.74
CA LYS A 64 2.37 -15.02 15.00
C LYS A 64 3.14 -14.36 16.15
N LYS A 65 4.44 -14.04 15.93
CA LYS A 65 5.30 -13.38 16.93
C LYS A 65 4.73 -12.03 17.37
N LEU A 66 4.14 -11.25 16.44
CA LEU A 66 3.61 -9.91 16.70
C LEU A 66 2.14 -9.91 17.17
N ASN A 67 1.52 -11.09 17.24
CA ASN A 67 0.08 -11.27 17.48
C ASN A 67 -0.77 -10.42 16.50
N ILE A 68 -0.46 -10.54 15.20
CA ILE A 68 -1.18 -9.88 14.10
C ILE A 68 -1.95 -10.92 13.30
N MET A 69 -3.18 -10.59 12.91
CA MET A 69 -4.01 -11.43 12.05
C MET A 69 -3.32 -11.63 10.71
N CYS A 70 -3.31 -12.88 10.22
CA CYS A 70 -2.69 -13.25 8.95
C CYS A 70 -3.65 -14.11 8.15
N PHE A 71 -3.76 -13.83 6.85
CA PHE A 71 -4.49 -14.62 5.86
C PHE A 71 -3.52 -15.06 4.77
N ARG A 72 -3.67 -16.31 4.33
CA ARG A 72 -2.92 -16.86 3.18
C ARG A 72 -3.88 -17.08 2.01
N GLY A 73 -3.54 -16.59 0.84
CA GLY A 73 -4.38 -16.68 -0.35
C GLY A 73 -3.59 -16.79 -1.64
N GLU A 74 -4.26 -16.49 -2.74
CA GLU A 74 -3.70 -16.62 -4.09
C GLU A 74 -2.45 -15.75 -4.30
N SER A 75 -1.44 -16.29 -4.98
CA SER A 75 -0.16 -15.59 -5.23
C SER A 75 -0.26 -14.60 -6.39
N GLU A 76 -0.86 -15.03 -7.51
CA GLU A 76 -0.90 -14.28 -8.76
C GLU A 76 -2.08 -13.30 -8.84
N ASN A 77 -3.13 -13.53 -8.05
CA ASN A 77 -4.32 -12.68 -8.05
C ASN A 77 -4.47 -11.96 -6.70
N VAL A 78 -3.91 -10.76 -6.63
CA VAL A 78 -3.96 -9.92 -5.42
C VAL A 78 -5.41 -9.52 -5.08
N LEU A 79 -6.25 -9.25 -6.08
CA LEU A 79 -7.67 -8.91 -5.89
C LEU A 79 -8.42 -10.08 -5.22
N ASP A 80 -8.21 -11.31 -5.67
CA ASP A 80 -8.81 -12.48 -5.02
C ASP A 80 -8.32 -12.62 -3.57
N ARG A 81 -7.02 -12.46 -3.34
CA ARG A 81 -6.44 -12.53 -1.99
C ARG A 81 -7.06 -11.48 -1.06
N TYR A 82 -7.28 -10.24 -1.52
CA TYR A 82 -7.99 -9.21 -0.75
C TYR A 82 -9.45 -9.59 -0.47
N TYR A 83 -10.15 -10.08 -1.49
CA TYR A 83 -11.55 -10.46 -1.35
C TYR A 83 -11.73 -11.62 -0.35
N GLN A 84 -10.96 -12.69 -0.49
CA GLN A 84 -11.04 -13.84 0.40
C GLN A 84 -10.62 -13.47 1.83
N CYS A 85 -9.58 -12.66 1.98
CA CYS A 85 -9.14 -12.13 3.27
C CYS A 85 -10.26 -11.33 3.95
N ALA A 86 -10.83 -10.35 3.25
CA ALA A 86 -11.89 -9.51 3.77
C ALA A 86 -13.15 -10.32 4.12
N LYS A 87 -13.51 -11.29 3.29
CA LYS A 87 -14.64 -12.23 3.54
C LYS A 87 -14.39 -13.07 4.78
N TYR A 88 -13.19 -13.67 4.92
CA TYR A 88 -12.83 -14.52 6.05
C TYR A 88 -12.92 -13.78 7.39
N PHE A 89 -12.44 -12.53 7.46
CA PHE A 89 -12.48 -11.73 8.68
C PHE A 89 -13.77 -10.91 8.87
N GLY A 90 -14.72 -11.00 7.94
CA GLY A 90 -15.98 -10.26 7.99
C GLY A 90 -15.80 -8.74 7.90
N SER A 91 -14.81 -8.28 7.13
CA SER A 91 -14.47 -6.87 6.96
C SER A 91 -15.51 -6.17 6.08
N LYS A 92 -16.23 -5.18 6.64
CA LYS A 92 -17.25 -4.41 5.89
C LYS A 92 -16.65 -3.22 5.15
N ASN A 93 -15.66 -2.58 5.73
CA ASN A 93 -14.90 -1.46 5.16
C ASN A 93 -13.42 -1.80 5.25
N ILE A 94 -12.72 -1.68 4.14
CA ILE A 94 -11.34 -2.11 3.97
C ILE A 94 -10.47 -0.88 3.68
N MET A 95 -9.41 -0.72 4.44
CA MET A 95 -8.28 0.10 4.08
C MET A 95 -7.22 -0.79 3.46
N ARG A 96 -6.77 -0.44 2.26
CA ARG A 96 -5.66 -1.10 1.58
C ARG A 96 -4.38 -0.30 1.80
N ILE A 97 -3.35 -0.99 2.26
CA ILE A 97 -1.98 -0.49 2.38
C ILE A 97 -1.05 -1.54 1.79
N THR A 98 0.02 -1.11 1.14
CA THR A 98 1.08 -1.99 0.64
C THR A 98 2.23 -2.06 1.64
N SER A 99 2.88 -3.22 1.73
CA SER A 99 3.92 -3.48 2.76
C SER A 99 5.24 -2.74 2.50
N ASP A 100 5.36 -2.06 1.38
CA ASP A 100 6.49 -1.23 0.99
C ASP A 100 6.38 0.25 1.40
N CYS A 101 5.34 0.60 2.18
CA CYS A 101 5.11 1.94 2.71
C CYS A 101 5.35 2.00 4.24
N PRO A 102 6.59 1.77 4.75
CA PRO A 102 6.85 1.63 6.18
C PRO A 102 6.63 2.90 6.99
N LEU A 103 6.69 4.07 6.37
CA LEU A 103 6.56 5.37 7.02
C LEU A 103 5.16 5.96 6.88
N ILE A 104 4.15 5.10 6.76
CA ILE A 104 2.75 5.54 6.74
C ILE A 104 2.42 6.36 7.99
N ASP A 105 1.74 7.47 7.83
CA ASP A 105 1.36 8.37 8.92
C ASP A 105 0.03 7.95 9.54
N PRO A 106 -0.01 7.57 10.84
CA PRO A 106 -1.24 7.16 11.50
C PRO A 106 -2.26 8.30 11.67
N GLU A 107 -1.84 9.57 11.75
CA GLU A 107 -2.76 10.71 11.81
C GLU A 107 -3.47 10.89 10.46
N LEU A 108 -2.72 10.80 9.35
CA LEU A 108 -3.29 10.85 8.00
C LEU A 108 -4.27 9.68 7.73
N ILE A 109 -3.96 8.50 8.27
CA ILE A 109 -4.85 7.33 8.24
C ILE A 109 -6.15 7.62 9.00
N ASP A 110 -6.06 8.20 10.19
CA ASP A 110 -7.22 8.51 11.01
C ASP A 110 -8.12 9.56 10.33
N GLU A 111 -7.55 10.60 9.71
CA GLU A 111 -8.29 11.57 8.89
C GLU A 111 -9.02 10.90 7.72
N GLY A 112 -8.35 9.97 7.03
CA GLY A 112 -8.95 9.19 5.94
C GLY A 112 -10.14 8.35 6.39
N ILE A 113 -10.02 7.70 7.55
CA ILE A 113 -11.10 6.90 8.13
C ILE A 113 -12.27 7.81 8.56
N GLU A 114 -12.02 8.95 9.17
CA GLU A 114 -13.06 9.93 9.51
C GLU A 114 -13.84 10.35 8.28
N LYS A 115 -13.12 10.74 7.23
CA LYS A 115 -13.74 11.16 5.98
C LYS A 115 -14.60 10.07 5.36
N PHE A 116 -14.12 8.83 5.35
CA PHE A 116 -14.88 7.69 4.87
C PHE A 116 -16.14 7.42 5.72
N GLN A 117 -16.07 7.63 7.03
CA GLN A 117 -17.18 7.43 7.97
C GLN A 117 -18.29 8.48 7.87
N GLU A 118 -18.09 9.60 7.17
CA GLU A 118 -19.17 10.54 6.83
C GLU A 118 -20.28 9.87 5.95
N ASN A 119 -20.08 8.63 5.49
CA ASN A 119 -21.00 7.85 4.63
C ASN A 119 -21.36 8.50 3.28
N LYS A 120 -20.64 9.56 2.91
CA LYS A 120 -20.80 10.24 1.60
C LYS A 120 -20.04 9.54 0.49
N TYR A 121 -19.00 8.76 0.87
CA TYR A 121 -18.04 8.21 -0.07
C TYR A 121 -18.08 6.68 -0.09
N ASP A 122 -17.84 6.09 -1.25
CA ASP A 122 -17.64 4.66 -1.45
C ASP A 122 -16.15 4.33 -1.60
N TYR A 123 -15.33 5.35 -1.92
CA TYR A 123 -13.89 5.27 -2.09
C TYR A 123 -13.22 6.56 -1.62
N VAL A 124 -12.22 6.44 -0.76
CA VAL A 124 -11.40 7.54 -0.25
C VAL A 124 -9.94 7.15 -0.41
N GLU A 125 -9.11 8.06 -0.90
CA GLU A 125 -7.66 7.83 -1.04
C GLU A 125 -6.86 9.14 -0.91
N ASN A 126 -5.52 9.02 -1.02
CA ASN A 126 -4.59 10.16 -1.05
C ASN A 126 -3.50 10.04 -2.14
N SER A 127 -3.61 9.05 -3.05
CA SER A 127 -2.53 8.70 -3.98
C SER A 127 -2.22 9.76 -5.03
N GLU A 128 -3.22 10.58 -5.43
CA GLU A 128 -3.04 11.69 -6.40
C GLU A 128 -2.99 13.06 -5.71
N GLY A 129 -2.79 13.09 -4.39
CA GLY A 129 -3.00 14.26 -3.56
C GLY A 129 -1.76 15.10 -3.29
N LYS A 130 -0.70 15.05 -4.11
CA LYS A 130 0.57 15.77 -3.91
C LYS A 130 1.33 15.34 -2.64
N PHE A 131 1.01 14.17 -2.10
CA PHE A 131 1.75 13.54 -1.02
C PHE A 131 3.05 12.91 -1.52
N PRO A 132 4.04 12.65 -0.64
CA PRO A 132 5.18 11.79 -0.97
C PRO A 132 4.72 10.42 -1.42
N HIS A 133 5.40 9.81 -2.38
CA HIS A 133 5.18 8.41 -2.72
C HIS A 133 5.64 7.51 -1.56
N GLY A 134 4.73 6.71 -0.99
CA GLY A 134 5.00 5.81 0.14
C GLY A 134 4.22 6.15 1.42
N VAL A 135 3.24 7.08 1.33
CA VAL A 135 2.21 7.28 2.37
C VAL A 135 0.81 7.01 1.81
N ASP A 136 0.76 6.27 0.71
CA ASP A 136 -0.46 6.03 -0.04
C ASP A 136 -1.36 5.00 0.67
N TYR A 137 -2.65 5.30 0.73
CA TYR A 137 -3.69 4.38 1.18
C TYR A 137 -4.98 4.61 0.39
N CYS A 138 -5.85 3.61 0.40
CA CYS A 138 -7.23 3.79 -0.03
C CYS A 138 -8.20 3.02 0.88
N ILE A 139 -9.43 3.52 0.97
CA ILE A 139 -10.50 2.96 1.80
C ILE A 139 -11.73 2.75 0.94
N PHE A 140 -12.32 1.56 1.00
CA PHE A 140 -13.52 1.21 0.22
C PHE A 140 -14.40 0.20 0.94
N LYS A 141 -15.66 0.09 0.50
CA LYS A 141 -16.62 -0.87 1.04
C LYS A 141 -16.35 -2.28 0.51
N PHE A 142 -16.63 -3.31 1.32
CA PHE A 142 -16.55 -4.71 0.89
C PHE A 142 -17.40 -4.98 -0.38
N SER A 143 -18.57 -4.35 -0.51
CA SER A 143 -19.41 -4.50 -1.71
C SER A 143 -18.70 -4.07 -3.00
N LYS A 144 -17.83 -3.05 -2.93
CA LYS A 144 -17.02 -2.60 -4.08
C LYS A 144 -15.90 -3.59 -4.41
N LEU A 145 -15.28 -4.15 -3.38
CA LEU A 145 -14.28 -5.22 -3.55
C LEU A 145 -14.92 -6.48 -4.15
N GLN A 146 -16.12 -6.85 -3.69
CA GLN A 146 -16.86 -8.00 -4.21
C GLN A 146 -17.29 -7.78 -5.67
N ASP A 147 -17.72 -6.57 -6.04
CA ASP A 147 -18.03 -6.23 -7.42
C ASP A 147 -16.79 -6.34 -8.32
N ALA A 148 -15.66 -5.80 -7.86
CA ALA A 148 -14.39 -5.93 -8.57
C ALA A 148 -13.97 -7.40 -8.73
N TRP A 149 -14.03 -8.20 -7.65
CA TRP A 149 -13.70 -9.61 -7.68
C TRP A 149 -14.51 -10.41 -8.69
N LYS A 150 -15.80 -10.08 -8.86
CA LYS A 150 -16.69 -10.76 -9.81
C LYS A 150 -16.47 -10.35 -11.26
N ASN A 151 -16.06 -9.10 -11.52
CA ASN A 151 -16.16 -8.49 -12.84
C ASN A 151 -14.84 -7.95 -13.40
N ALA A 152 -13.76 -7.85 -12.57
CA ALA A 152 -12.46 -7.42 -13.06
C ALA A 152 -11.82 -8.52 -13.92
N ASN A 153 -11.40 -8.17 -15.13
CA ASN A 153 -10.86 -9.12 -16.09
C ASN A 153 -9.41 -8.81 -16.48
N LEU A 154 -8.99 -7.56 -16.34
CA LEU A 154 -7.66 -7.13 -16.76
C LEU A 154 -6.58 -7.56 -15.74
N PRO A 155 -5.38 -7.94 -16.20
CA PRO A 155 -4.24 -8.27 -15.32
C PRO A 155 -3.95 -7.14 -14.31
N SER A 156 -3.92 -5.88 -14.74
CA SER A 156 -3.70 -4.72 -13.85
C SER A 156 -4.77 -4.58 -12.77
N GLU A 157 -6.04 -4.88 -13.09
CA GLU A 157 -7.14 -4.85 -12.11
C GLU A 157 -6.97 -5.95 -11.05
N LYS A 158 -6.46 -7.13 -11.45
CA LYS A 158 -6.20 -8.27 -10.54
C LYS A 158 -4.96 -8.07 -9.67
N GLU A 159 -3.89 -7.48 -10.22
CA GLU A 159 -2.65 -7.19 -9.50
C GLU A 159 -2.81 -6.02 -8.53
N HIS A 160 -3.42 -4.91 -8.99
CA HIS A 160 -3.45 -3.65 -8.24
C HIS A 160 -4.74 -3.41 -7.44
N VAL A 161 -5.74 -4.32 -7.53
CA VAL A 161 -6.99 -4.35 -6.72
C VAL A 161 -7.95 -3.19 -7.01
N THR A 162 -7.46 -1.96 -6.99
CA THR A 162 -8.28 -0.75 -6.98
C THR A 162 -8.67 -0.18 -8.34
N PRO A 163 -7.99 -0.45 -9.47
CA PRO A 163 -8.33 0.17 -10.76
C PRO A 163 -9.79 -0.06 -11.19
N TYR A 164 -10.29 -1.29 -11.04
CA TYR A 164 -11.71 -1.57 -11.33
C TYR A 164 -12.64 -0.81 -10.38
N ILE A 165 -12.35 -0.82 -9.08
CA ILE A 165 -13.16 -0.14 -8.07
C ILE A 165 -13.23 1.35 -8.38
N LEU A 166 -12.11 1.98 -8.67
CA LEU A 166 -12.01 3.40 -8.98
C LEU A 166 -12.78 3.75 -10.24
N LYS A 167 -12.59 2.98 -11.33
CA LYS A 167 -13.31 3.13 -12.61
C LYS A 167 -14.82 3.06 -12.45
N LYS A 168 -15.33 2.21 -11.53
CA LYS A 168 -16.77 2.02 -11.28
C LYS A 168 -17.32 2.91 -10.16
N THR A 169 -16.49 3.65 -9.46
CA THR A 169 -16.95 4.55 -8.40
C THR A 169 -17.49 5.85 -8.99
N ASN A 170 -18.70 6.23 -8.59
CA ASN A 170 -19.28 7.52 -8.97
C ASN A 170 -18.43 8.66 -8.43
N LYS A 171 -18.09 9.65 -9.27
CA LYS A 171 -17.26 10.81 -8.89
C LYS A 171 -17.78 11.57 -7.67
N LYS A 172 -19.10 11.62 -7.45
CA LYS A 172 -19.71 12.24 -6.25
C LYS A 172 -19.53 11.43 -4.97
N ARG A 173 -19.12 10.15 -5.11
CA ARG A 173 -18.87 9.22 -4.01
C ARG A 173 -17.39 8.84 -3.87
N TYR A 174 -16.53 9.60 -4.54
CA TYR A 174 -15.09 9.51 -4.51
C TYR A 174 -14.50 10.73 -3.81
N PHE A 175 -13.50 10.52 -2.96
CA PHE A 175 -12.75 11.58 -2.32
C PHE A 175 -11.26 11.29 -2.36
N ASN A 176 -10.48 12.25 -2.81
CA ASN A 176 -9.02 12.21 -2.79
C ASN A 176 -8.49 13.35 -1.92
N PHE A 177 -7.77 13.01 -0.87
CA PHE A 177 -7.09 13.99 -0.04
C PHE A 177 -6.02 14.72 -0.83
N GLN A 178 -5.94 16.02 -0.60
CA GLN A 178 -4.95 16.89 -1.20
C GLN A 178 -4.02 17.44 -0.12
N SER A 179 -2.73 17.31 -0.30
CA SER A 179 -1.75 18.03 0.51
C SER A 179 -1.80 19.53 0.17
N LYS A 180 -1.69 20.40 1.19
CA LYS A 180 -1.64 21.86 1.02
C LYS A 180 -0.44 22.32 0.20
N LYS A 181 0.68 21.60 0.31
CA LYS A 181 1.92 21.84 -0.46
C LYS A 181 2.22 20.60 -1.31
N ASP A 182 2.93 20.80 -2.40
CA ASP A 182 3.37 19.72 -3.26
C ASP A 182 4.63 19.06 -2.67
N TYR A 183 4.46 17.81 -2.20
CA TYR A 183 5.51 16.95 -1.69
C TYR A 183 5.76 15.73 -2.58
N SER A 184 5.16 15.68 -3.77
CA SER A 184 5.27 14.56 -4.72
C SER A 184 6.70 14.25 -5.18
N LYS A 185 7.61 15.19 -5.02
CA LYS A 185 9.06 15.03 -5.28
C LYS A 185 9.73 14.03 -4.30
N TYR A 186 9.14 13.76 -3.15
CA TYR A 186 9.71 12.86 -2.16
C TYR A 186 9.23 11.43 -2.39
N ARG A 187 10.19 10.51 -2.38
CA ARG A 187 9.95 9.08 -2.50
C ARG A 187 10.42 8.40 -1.21
N ILE A 188 9.46 7.83 -0.44
CA ILE A 188 9.68 7.16 0.84
C ILE A 188 9.03 5.77 0.89
N THR A 189 8.77 5.19 -0.30
CA THR A 189 8.40 3.78 -0.50
C THR A 189 9.65 2.91 -0.58
N LEU A 190 9.49 1.58 -0.55
CA LEU A 190 10.58 0.60 -0.62
C LEU A 190 10.42 -0.31 -1.83
N ASP A 191 11.11 -0.02 -2.92
CA ASP A 191 11.16 -0.90 -4.09
C ASP A 191 12.58 -1.33 -4.45
N TYR A 192 13.58 -0.54 -4.08
CA TYR A 192 14.99 -0.70 -4.42
C TYR A 192 15.88 -0.61 -3.18
N PRO A 193 17.12 -1.11 -3.24
CA PRO A 193 18.09 -0.96 -2.15
C PRO A 193 18.36 0.49 -1.74
N GLU A 194 18.32 1.42 -2.71
CA GLU A 194 18.49 2.86 -2.49
C GLU A 194 17.34 3.44 -1.64
N ASP A 195 16.12 2.96 -1.87
CA ASP A 195 14.97 3.32 -1.04
C ASP A 195 15.21 2.91 0.42
N LEU A 196 15.70 1.69 0.66
CA LEU A 196 16.01 1.22 2.01
C LEU A 196 17.08 2.07 2.67
N LYS A 197 18.10 2.50 1.92
CA LYS A 197 19.15 3.40 2.43
C LYS A 197 18.55 4.71 2.91
N LEU A 198 17.69 5.35 2.11
CA LEU A 198 17.02 6.59 2.49
C LEU A 198 16.10 6.38 3.71
N LEU A 199 15.28 5.33 3.71
CA LEU A 199 14.38 5.01 4.81
C LEU A 199 15.12 4.82 6.14
N ARG A 200 16.28 4.14 6.13
CA ARG A 200 17.13 3.98 7.31
C ARG A 200 17.67 5.31 7.83
N ILE A 201 18.09 6.21 6.95
CA ILE A 201 18.54 7.55 7.31
C ILE A 201 17.41 8.34 7.97
N ILE A 202 16.21 8.33 7.39
CA ILE A 202 15.03 9.01 7.95
C ILE A 202 14.70 8.44 9.34
N VAL A 203 14.62 7.11 9.46
CA VAL A 203 14.24 6.44 10.72
C VAL A 203 15.27 6.68 11.82
N SER A 204 16.57 6.74 11.50
CA SER A 204 17.62 7.04 12.46
C SER A 204 17.76 8.52 12.81
N GLY A 205 17.36 9.40 11.89
CA GLY A 205 17.46 10.85 12.06
C GLY A 205 16.25 11.49 12.75
N ILE A 206 15.17 10.74 12.99
CA ILE A 206 13.94 11.22 13.63
C ILE A 206 13.68 10.38 14.88
N ASP A 207 13.74 10.98 16.08
CA ASP A 207 13.52 10.29 17.35
C ASP A 207 12.04 10.05 17.66
N ALA A 208 11.15 10.91 17.16
CA ALA A 208 9.71 10.82 17.41
C ALA A 208 9.12 9.48 16.97
N ARG A 209 8.23 8.92 17.77
CA ARG A 209 7.45 7.70 17.44
C ARG A 209 5.98 7.86 17.86
N PRO A 210 5.02 7.70 16.95
CA PRO A 210 5.21 7.40 15.53
C PRO A 210 5.97 8.50 14.80
N ILE A 211 6.61 8.16 13.67
CA ILE A 211 7.12 9.17 12.74
C ILE A 211 5.92 9.67 11.93
N LEU A 212 5.66 10.97 11.97
CA LEU A 212 4.58 11.60 11.22
C LEU A 212 5.10 12.21 9.91
N LEU A 213 4.21 12.41 8.95
CA LEU A 213 4.57 13.03 7.66
C LEU A 213 5.26 14.38 7.82
N LYS A 214 4.77 15.21 8.76
CA LYS A 214 5.39 16.51 9.08
C LYS A 214 6.84 16.38 9.53
N ASP A 215 7.18 15.34 10.29
CA ASP A 215 8.53 15.09 10.80
C ASP A 215 9.45 14.69 9.64
N ILE A 216 8.95 13.82 8.74
CA ILE A 216 9.66 13.39 7.53
C ILE A 216 9.95 14.57 6.63
N ILE A 217 8.94 15.41 6.35
CA ILE A 217 9.09 16.60 5.49
C ILE A 217 10.11 17.55 6.09
N ASN A 218 9.98 17.88 7.38
CA ASN A 218 10.93 18.77 8.07
C ASN A 218 12.37 18.21 8.04
N PHE A 219 12.52 16.90 8.17
CA PHE A 219 13.84 16.26 8.09
C PHE A 219 14.43 16.34 6.68
N LEU A 220 13.65 16.07 5.64
CA LEU A 220 14.10 16.11 4.26
C LEU A 220 14.36 17.55 3.76
N GLU A 221 13.55 18.53 4.20
CA GLU A 221 13.80 19.96 3.89
C GLU A 221 15.10 20.47 4.50
N LYS A 222 15.48 19.98 5.70
CA LYS A 222 16.79 20.28 6.33
C LYS A 222 17.96 19.53 5.69
N ASN A 223 17.71 18.45 4.97
CA ASN A 223 18.71 17.58 4.37
C ASN A 223 18.43 17.34 2.87
N PRO A 224 18.41 18.39 2.01
CA PRO A 224 17.92 18.30 0.64
C PRO A 224 18.71 17.32 -0.24
N ASN A 225 19.98 17.07 0.06
CA ASN A 225 20.81 16.11 -0.69
C ASN A 225 20.34 14.66 -0.55
N LEU A 226 19.59 14.33 0.50
CA LEU A 226 19.09 12.97 0.73
C LEU A 226 18.09 12.52 -0.35
N VAL A 227 17.35 13.47 -0.94
CA VAL A 227 16.37 13.19 -2.00
C VAL A 227 17.02 12.58 -3.24
N GLN A 228 18.31 12.85 -3.47
CA GLN A 228 19.05 12.32 -4.62
C GLN A 228 19.34 10.82 -4.50
N ILE A 229 19.28 10.24 -3.29
CA ILE A 229 19.62 8.82 -3.05
C ILE A 229 18.77 7.88 -3.90
N ASN A 230 17.49 8.21 -4.12
CA ASN A 230 16.54 7.37 -4.85
C ASN A 230 15.71 8.13 -5.92
N SER A 231 16.19 9.29 -6.37
CA SER A 231 15.50 10.12 -7.36
C SER A 231 15.44 9.52 -8.78
N GLY A 232 16.25 8.49 -9.07
CA GLY A 232 16.31 7.83 -10.38
C GLY A 232 15.14 6.88 -10.67
N HIS A 233 14.22 6.66 -9.72
CA HIS A 233 13.13 5.70 -9.87
C HIS A 233 11.79 6.37 -10.12
N GLN A 234 11.05 5.85 -11.13
CA GLN A 234 9.75 6.40 -11.51
C GLN A 234 8.67 6.03 -10.48
N LYS A 235 7.70 6.94 -10.26
CA LYS A 235 6.49 6.64 -9.50
C LYS A 235 5.63 5.61 -10.27
N ASP A 236 4.97 4.71 -9.53
CA ASP A 236 4.00 3.73 -10.06
C ASP A 236 4.53 2.81 -11.17
N GLU A 237 5.84 2.57 -11.21
CA GLU A 237 6.52 1.76 -12.24
C GLU A 237 5.88 0.36 -12.41
N GLY A 238 5.50 -0.30 -11.30
CA GLY A 238 4.81 -1.59 -11.35
C GLY A 238 3.46 -1.52 -12.06
N TYR A 239 2.69 -0.47 -11.81
CA TYR A 239 1.41 -0.27 -12.48
C TYR A 239 1.57 0.06 -13.96
N LEU A 240 2.50 0.92 -14.31
CA LEU A 240 2.80 1.27 -15.69
C LEU A 240 3.23 0.04 -16.49
N LYS A 241 4.06 -0.84 -15.90
CA LYS A 241 4.45 -2.10 -16.51
C LYS A 241 3.25 -3.02 -16.77
N SER A 242 2.34 -3.16 -15.81
CA SER A 242 1.12 -3.96 -15.99
C SER A 242 0.25 -3.42 -17.13
N LEU A 243 0.13 -2.09 -17.28
CA LEU A 243 -0.61 -1.47 -18.39
C LEU A 243 0.07 -1.69 -19.75
N GLU A 244 1.39 -1.71 -19.82
CA GLU A 244 2.13 -2.02 -21.05
C GLU A 244 1.94 -3.47 -21.47
N GLU A 245 1.98 -4.40 -20.52
CA GLU A 245 1.72 -5.83 -20.77
C GLU A 245 0.29 -6.04 -21.28
N GLU A 246 -0.71 -5.37 -20.72
CA GLU A 246 -2.09 -5.40 -21.21
C GLU A 246 -2.22 -4.91 -22.65
N LYS A 247 -1.58 -3.79 -22.99
CA LYS A 247 -1.59 -3.26 -24.35
C LYS A 247 -0.99 -4.26 -25.35
N LYS A 248 0.08 -4.96 -24.99
CA LYS A 248 0.70 -6.00 -25.82
C LYS A 248 -0.26 -7.17 -26.07
N LEU A 249 -0.94 -7.65 -25.01
CA LEU A 249 -1.93 -8.72 -25.12
C LEU A 249 -3.09 -8.34 -26.07
N VAL A 250 -3.66 -7.14 -25.89
CA VAL A 250 -4.74 -6.65 -26.76
C VAL A 250 -4.32 -6.55 -28.23
N ASN A 251 -3.11 -6.08 -28.49
CA ASN A 251 -2.57 -5.97 -29.85
C ASN A 251 -2.33 -7.34 -30.50
N GLN A 252 -1.89 -8.35 -29.75
CA GLN A 252 -1.76 -9.73 -30.24
C GLN A 252 -3.11 -10.31 -30.64
N PHE A 253 -4.13 -10.16 -29.78
CA PHE A 253 -5.49 -10.66 -30.11
C PHE A 253 -6.14 -9.96 -31.31
N ASN A 254 -5.79 -8.70 -31.59
CA ASN A 254 -6.31 -7.97 -32.75
C ASN A 254 -5.47 -8.23 -34.02
N GLY A 255 -4.20 -8.58 -33.91
CA GLY A 255 -3.35 -8.95 -35.04
C GLY A 255 -3.64 -10.34 -35.61
N ASP A 256 -4.13 -11.26 -34.81
CA ASP A 256 -4.50 -12.63 -35.22
C ASP A 256 -5.91 -12.69 -35.90
N LYS A 257 -6.60 -11.55 -36.04
CA LYS A 257 -7.91 -11.45 -36.68
C LYS A 257 -7.86 -10.83 -38.09
N ASN A 258 -6.71 -10.51 -38.62
CA ASN A 258 -6.48 -10.05 -39.98
C ASN A 258 -5.63 -11.08 -40.75
#